data_ecba3726db0127899a2176454ce5ec93
#
_entry.id   ecba3726db0127899a2176454ce5ec93
#
_cell.length_a   1.000
_cell.length_b   1.000
_cell.length_c   1.000
_cell.angle_alpha   90.00
_cell.angle_beta   90.00
_cell.angle_gamma   90.00
#
_symmetry.space_group_name_H-M   'P 1'
#
loop_
_entity.id
_entity.type
_entity.pdbx_description
1 polymer ?
#
loop_
_entity_poly.entity_id
_entity_poly.type
_entity_poly.pdbx_seq_one_letter_code
_entity_poly.pdbx_strand_id
1 'polypeptide(L)'
;QRQMCIRDREPDGYLNTYFSVNAPAKKWTNLVEGHELYTAGHMIEAAVAYYQATGKEKILNIAKKNADLICRVFGTGKGQKRGYPGHQEIELALVKLYRETGKKIYLQQARYFIQERGRNPNYLQAEIAGRGHPEFFPEFERYDLEYSQAHKPPVEQDEAVGHAAVSYTHLTLPTIL
;
A
#
# COMPACT_ATOMS: atom_id res chain seq x y z
N GLN A 1 -13.27 4.99 -19.98
CA GLN A 1 -12.60 4.93 -18.67
C GLN A 1 -12.22 3.49 -18.28
N ARG A 2 -13.10 2.47 -18.44
CA ARG A 2 -12.80 1.06 -18.09
C ARG A 2 -11.64 0.44 -18.89
N GLN A 3 -11.39 0.89 -20.12
CA GLN A 3 -10.29 0.39 -20.95
C GLN A 3 -8.93 0.99 -20.58
N MET A 4 -8.89 2.18 -19.99
CA MET A 4 -7.63 2.85 -19.61
C MET A 4 -6.90 2.10 -18.50
N CYS A 5 -7.54 1.77 -17.39
CA CYS A 5 -6.90 1.02 -16.30
C CYS A 5 -6.35 -0.36 -16.70
N ILE A 6 -6.92 -0.98 -17.75
CA ILE A 6 -6.46 -2.29 -18.24
C ILE A 6 -5.28 -2.11 -19.20
N ARG A 7 -5.26 -1.01 -19.96
CA ARG A 7 -4.22 -0.71 -20.95
C ARG A 7 -2.93 -0.17 -20.30
N ASP A 8 -3.06 0.52 -19.18
CA ASP A 8 -1.95 1.21 -18.51
C ASP A 8 -1.17 0.31 -17.53
N ARG A 9 -1.58 -0.97 -17.41
CA ARG A 9 -0.84 -1.94 -16.60
C ARG A 9 0.39 -2.43 -17.36
N GLU A 10 1.53 -2.39 -16.68
CA GLU A 10 2.76 -2.96 -17.22
C GLU A 10 2.72 -4.51 -17.25
N PRO A 11 3.53 -5.16 -18.10
CA PRO A 11 3.55 -6.62 -18.24
C PRO A 11 3.83 -7.36 -16.92
N ASP A 12 4.63 -6.78 -16.02
CA ASP A 12 4.98 -7.34 -14.71
C ASP A 12 3.85 -7.25 -13.68
N GLY A 13 2.78 -6.46 -13.96
CA GLY A 13 1.64 -6.23 -13.09
C GLY A 13 1.63 -4.87 -12.40
N TYR A 14 2.65 -4.03 -12.61
CA TYR A 14 2.67 -2.68 -12.03
C TYR A 14 1.49 -1.84 -12.53
N LEU A 15 0.87 -1.09 -11.62
CA LEU A 15 -0.32 -0.30 -11.90
C LEU A 15 -0.28 1.03 -11.14
N ASN A 16 0.36 2.02 -11.73
CA ASN A 16 0.31 3.43 -11.29
C ASN A 16 0.65 4.32 -12.48
N THR A 17 -0.31 5.11 -12.94
CA THR A 17 -0.17 5.90 -14.17
C THR A 17 0.92 6.95 -14.06
N TYR A 18 1.02 7.64 -12.91
CA TYR A 18 2.03 8.69 -12.72
C TYR A 18 3.45 8.14 -12.88
N PHE A 19 3.79 7.10 -12.13
CA PHE A 19 5.14 6.54 -12.21
C PHE A 19 5.41 5.83 -13.53
N SER A 20 4.42 5.16 -14.13
CA SER A 20 4.62 4.52 -15.43
C SER A 20 4.93 5.51 -16.55
N VAL A 21 4.30 6.71 -16.51
CA VAL A 21 4.42 7.70 -17.60
C VAL A 21 5.50 8.75 -17.31
N ASN A 22 5.50 9.31 -16.11
CA ASN A 22 6.32 10.50 -15.80
C ASN A 22 7.62 10.16 -15.10
N ALA A 23 7.69 9.06 -14.34
CA ALA A 23 8.84 8.77 -13.50
C ALA A 23 9.12 7.24 -13.37
N PRO A 24 9.29 6.49 -14.48
CA PRO A 24 9.41 5.03 -14.43
C PRO A 24 10.62 4.53 -13.61
N ALA A 25 11.69 5.30 -13.53
CA ALA A 25 12.86 4.98 -12.73
C ALA A 25 12.67 5.21 -11.23
N LYS A 26 11.58 5.89 -10.84
CA LYS A 26 11.28 6.23 -9.44
C LYS A 26 10.24 5.31 -8.80
N LYS A 27 9.81 4.25 -9.47
CA LYS A 27 8.88 3.26 -8.89
C LYS A 27 9.42 2.72 -7.58
N TRP A 28 8.56 2.70 -6.56
CA TRP A 28 8.87 2.18 -5.23
C TRP A 28 10.03 2.89 -4.49
N THR A 29 10.45 4.09 -4.93
CA THR A 29 11.57 4.82 -4.30
C THR A 29 11.12 5.80 -3.23
N ASN A 30 9.86 6.22 -3.23
CA ASN A 30 9.28 7.15 -2.28
C ASN A 30 8.00 6.57 -1.67
N LEU A 31 8.16 5.75 -0.64
CA LEU A 31 7.01 5.09 0.02
C LEU A 31 6.29 6.03 0.99
N VAL A 32 6.95 7.09 1.46
CA VAL A 32 6.36 8.09 2.35
C VAL A 32 5.29 8.90 1.61
N GLU A 33 5.63 9.46 0.44
CA GLU A 33 4.80 10.44 -0.26
C GLU A 33 4.18 9.89 -1.56
N GLY A 34 4.79 8.89 -2.18
CA GLY A 34 4.44 8.43 -3.54
C GLY A 34 3.10 7.70 -3.66
N HIS A 35 2.52 7.28 -2.54
CA HIS A 35 1.20 6.65 -2.45
C HIS A 35 0.98 5.42 -3.35
N GLU A 36 2.05 4.78 -3.86
CA GLU A 36 1.93 3.64 -4.78
C GLU A 36 1.21 2.45 -4.12
N LEU A 37 1.62 2.06 -2.91
CA LEU A 37 0.99 0.99 -2.14
C LEU A 37 -0.42 1.37 -1.66
N TYR A 38 -0.64 2.63 -1.30
CA TYR A 38 -1.93 3.15 -0.87
C TYR A 38 -2.96 3.08 -2.01
N THR A 39 -2.62 3.58 -3.19
CA THR A 39 -3.50 3.51 -4.38
C THR A 39 -3.71 2.08 -4.85
N ALA A 40 -2.69 1.21 -4.76
CA ALA A 40 -2.83 -0.21 -5.03
C ALA A 40 -3.82 -0.87 -4.05
N GLY A 41 -3.80 -0.50 -2.77
CA GLY A 41 -4.75 -0.96 -1.76
C GLY A 41 -6.19 -0.66 -2.16
N HIS A 42 -6.52 0.59 -2.43
CA HIS A 42 -7.86 0.99 -2.88
C HIS A 42 -8.30 0.27 -4.15
N MET A 43 -7.39 0.09 -5.11
CA MET A 43 -7.70 -0.65 -6.33
C MET A 43 -8.02 -2.12 -6.06
N ILE A 44 -7.28 -2.76 -5.17
CA ILE A 44 -7.54 -4.15 -4.76
C ILE A 44 -8.89 -4.27 -4.05
N GLU A 45 -9.22 -3.37 -3.10
CA GLU A 45 -10.50 -3.35 -2.43
C GLU A 45 -11.67 -3.17 -3.39
N ALA A 46 -11.56 -2.19 -4.30
CA ALA A 46 -12.57 -1.96 -5.34
C ALA A 46 -12.75 -3.19 -6.24
N ALA A 47 -11.66 -3.88 -6.57
CA ALA A 47 -11.70 -5.09 -7.39
C ALA A 47 -12.39 -6.26 -6.69
N VAL A 48 -12.12 -6.46 -5.39
CA VAL A 48 -12.78 -7.48 -4.56
C VAL A 48 -14.27 -7.16 -4.44
N ALA A 49 -14.64 -5.93 -4.06
CA ALA A 49 -16.03 -5.52 -3.92
C ALA A 49 -16.81 -5.66 -5.25
N TYR A 50 -16.20 -5.29 -6.37
CA TYR A 50 -16.82 -5.44 -7.69
C TYR A 50 -17.04 -6.91 -8.06
N TYR A 51 -16.07 -7.77 -7.76
CA TYR A 51 -16.20 -9.21 -7.99
C TYR A 51 -17.32 -9.79 -7.13
N GLN A 52 -17.36 -9.49 -5.84
CA GLN A 52 -18.41 -9.96 -4.92
C GLN A 52 -19.81 -9.53 -5.37
N ALA A 53 -19.94 -8.30 -5.88
CA ALA A 53 -21.22 -7.77 -6.34
C ALA A 53 -21.66 -8.32 -7.71
N THR A 54 -20.75 -8.73 -8.58
CA THR A 54 -21.06 -8.99 -10.00
C THR A 54 -20.63 -10.35 -10.54
N GLY A 55 -19.76 -11.07 -9.81
CA GLY A 55 -19.10 -12.29 -10.27
C GLY A 55 -18.08 -12.09 -11.41
N LYS A 56 -17.78 -10.85 -11.81
CA LYS A 56 -16.90 -10.55 -12.96
C LYS A 56 -15.44 -10.47 -12.53
N GLU A 57 -14.62 -11.41 -12.99
CA GLU A 57 -13.23 -11.59 -12.57
C GLU A 57 -12.21 -10.62 -13.21
N LYS A 58 -12.56 -9.90 -14.27
CA LYS A 58 -11.58 -9.15 -15.07
C LYS A 58 -10.75 -8.17 -14.22
N ILE A 59 -11.39 -7.37 -13.38
CA ILE A 59 -10.71 -6.39 -12.51
C ILE A 59 -9.98 -7.11 -11.39
N LEU A 60 -10.58 -8.15 -10.79
CA LEU A 60 -9.93 -8.97 -9.77
C LEU A 60 -8.63 -9.61 -10.28
N ASN A 61 -8.61 -10.10 -11.51
CA ASN A 61 -7.42 -10.68 -12.12
C ASN A 61 -6.30 -9.64 -12.35
N ILE A 62 -6.65 -8.37 -12.59
CA ILE A 62 -5.69 -7.26 -12.65
C ILE A 62 -5.13 -6.97 -11.25
N ALA A 63 -6.00 -6.86 -10.26
CA ALA A 63 -5.61 -6.62 -8.87
C ALA A 63 -4.71 -7.75 -8.33
N LYS A 64 -5.01 -9.01 -8.63
CA LYS A 64 -4.16 -10.17 -8.30
C LYS A 64 -2.75 -10.04 -8.86
N LYS A 65 -2.60 -9.63 -10.13
CA LYS A 65 -1.27 -9.46 -10.75
C LYS A 65 -0.48 -8.34 -10.08
N ASN A 66 -1.14 -7.24 -9.72
CA ASN A 66 -0.50 -6.14 -8.99
C ASN A 66 -0.09 -6.59 -7.58
N ALA A 67 -0.96 -7.28 -6.84
CA ALA A 67 -0.65 -7.85 -5.54
C ALA A 67 0.50 -8.88 -5.60
N ASP A 68 0.53 -9.73 -6.63
CA ASP A 68 1.61 -10.70 -6.85
C ASP A 68 2.96 -9.98 -7.10
N LEU A 69 2.96 -8.84 -7.81
CA LEU A 69 4.15 -7.98 -7.95
C LEU A 69 4.58 -7.41 -6.61
N ILE A 70 3.66 -6.84 -5.84
CA ILE A 70 3.95 -6.26 -4.52
C ILE A 70 4.59 -7.32 -3.61
N CYS A 71 4.07 -8.55 -3.60
CA CYS A 71 4.64 -9.66 -2.84
C CYS A 71 6.06 -10.06 -3.30
N ARG A 72 6.41 -9.84 -4.57
CA ARG A 72 7.78 -10.06 -5.07
C ARG A 72 8.74 -8.92 -4.71
N VAL A 73 8.25 -7.69 -4.73
CA VAL A 73 9.07 -6.48 -4.50
C VAL A 73 9.38 -6.29 -3.03
N PHE A 74 8.41 -6.50 -2.13
CA PHE A 74 8.54 -6.19 -0.71
C PHE A 74 8.69 -7.44 0.15
N GLY A 75 9.62 -7.38 1.11
CA GLY A 75 9.88 -8.48 2.04
C GLY A 75 11.28 -8.45 2.62
N THR A 76 11.67 -9.56 3.25
CA THR A 76 13.00 -9.75 3.85
C THR A 76 13.90 -10.66 3.03
N GLY A 77 13.42 -11.18 1.90
CA GLY A 77 14.17 -12.07 1.02
C GLY A 77 15.26 -11.36 0.23
N LYS A 78 16.16 -12.14 -0.37
CA LYS A 78 17.25 -11.61 -1.20
C LYS A 78 16.65 -10.84 -2.40
N GLY A 79 17.04 -9.57 -2.54
CA GLY A 79 16.58 -8.69 -3.62
C GLY A 79 15.24 -8.02 -3.37
N GLN A 80 14.57 -8.29 -2.24
CA GLN A 80 13.35 -7.59 -1.84
C GLN A 80 13.67 -6.30 -1.08
N LYS A 81 12.77 -5.34 -1.20
CA LYS A 81 12.80 -4.07 -0.47
C LYS A 81 12.11 -4.23 0.90
N ARG A 82 12.78 -3.80 1.96
CA ARG A 82 12.24 -3.83 3.33
C ARG A 82 11.24 -2.73 3.65
N GLY A 83 10.82 -1.93 2.69
CA GLY A 83 9.89 -0.84 2.89
C GLY A 83 8.47 -1.29 3.23
N TYR A 84 7.70 -0.35 3.75
CA TYR A 84 6.28 -0.45 4.00
C TYR A 84 5.59 0.87 3.62
N PRO A 85 4.27 0.91 3.38
CA PRO A 85 3.60 2.13 2.92
C PRO A 85 3.64 3.26 3.96
N GLY A 86 3.74 4.50 3.52
CA GLY A 86 3.57 5.66 4.39
C GLY A 86 2.16 5.70 4.98
N HIS A 87 1.14 5.51 4.16
CA HIS A 87 -0.24 5.37 4.60
C HIS A 87 -0.70 3.91 4.58
N GLN A 88 -1.39 3.50 5.66
CA GLN A 88 -2.02 2.19 5.78
C GLN A 88 -3.23 2.12 4.84
N GLU A 89 -3.34 1.06 4.09
CA GLU A 89 -4.48 0.69 3.24
C GLU A 89 -4.25 -0.69 2.64
N ILE A 90 -3.05 -0.90 2.08
CA ILE A 90 -2.71 -2.13 1.36
C ILE A 90 -2.80 -3.37 2.27
N GLU A 91 -2.56 -3.22 3.57
CA GLU A 91 -2.64 -4.31 4.54
C GLU A 91 -4.05 -4.87 4.62
N LEU A 92 -5.06 -3.99 4.73
CA LEU A 92 -6.46 -4.36 4.74
C LEU A 92 -6.90 -4.96 3.39
N ALA A 93 -6.50 -4.33 2.31
CA ALA A 93 -6.80 -4.76 0.95
C ALA A 93 -6.25 -6.18 0.67
N LEU A 94 -5.03 -6.48 1.09
CA LEU A 94 -4.42 -7.79 0.95
C LEU A 94 -5.13 -8.87 1.79
N VAL A 95 -5.61 -8.52 2.99
CA VAL A 95 -6.44 -9.43 3.79
C VAL A 95 -7.76 -9.74 3.09
N LYS A 96 -8.44 -8.72 2.54
CA LYS A 96 -9.66 -8.91 1.74
C LYS A 96 -9.40 -9.79 0.51
N LEU A 97 -8.30 -9.54 -0.20
CA LEU A 97 -7.90 -10.34 -1.35
C LEU A 97 -7.56 -11.79 -0.96
N TYR A 98 -6.92 -12.01 0.19
CA TYR A 98 -6.71 -13.35 0.74
C TYR A 98 -8.03 -14.07 1.01
N ARG A 99 -8.99 -13.41 1.67
CA ARG A 99 -10.29 -14.00 1.98
C ARG A 99 -11.05 -14.42 0.72
N GLU A 100 -10.91 -13.66 -0.35
CA GLU A 100 -11.56 -13.93 -1.63
C GLU A 100 -10.86 -15.05 -2.43
N THR A 101 -9.52 -15.12 -2.37
CA THR A 101 -8.74 -16.00 -3.25
C THR A 101 -8.17 -17.25 -2.58
N GLY A 102 -8.11 -17.28 -1.25
CA GLY A 102 -7.43 -18.31 -0.45
C GLY A 102 -5.90 -18.30 -0.53
N LYS A 103 -5.29 -17.36 -1.29
CA LYS A 103 -3.83 -17.30 -1.47
C LYS A 103 -3.14 -16.75 -0.22
N LYS A 104 -2.50 -17.61 0.56
CA LYS A 104 -1.82 -17.27 1.83
C LYS A 104 -0.73 -16.22 1.68
N ILE A 105 -0.10 -16.07 0.50
CA ILE A 105 0.95 -15.07 0.29
C ILE A 105 0.45 -13.64 0.52
N TYR A 106 -0.81 -13.33 0.22
CA TYR A 106 -1.37 -12.01 0.47
C TYR A 106 -1.51 -11.72 1.97
N LEU A 107 -1.94 -12.72 2.76
CA LEU A 107 -1.98 -12.59 4.21
C LEU A 107 -0.58 -12.44 4.81
N GLN A 108 0.40 -13.17 4.29
CA GLN A 108 1.80 -13.06 4.72
C GLN A 108 2.37 -11.66 4.40
N GLN A 109 2.02 -11.11 3.23
CA GLN A 109 2.45 -9.77 2.84
C GLN A 109 1.82 -8.67 3.70
N ALA A 110 0.52 -8.78 4.01
CA ALA A 110 -0.15 -7.86 4.93
C ALA A 110 0.52 -7.90 6.32
N ARG A 111 0.77 -9.10 6.83
CA ARG A 111 1.49 -9.30 8.10
C ARG A 111 2.89 -8.69 8.08
N TYR A 112 3.62 -8.86 6.98
CA TYR A 112 4.94 -8.28 6.80
C TYR A 112 4.90 -6.75 6.94
N PHE A 113 4.01 -6.06 6.24
CA PHE A 113 3.90 -4.61 6.31
C PHE A 113 3.57 -4.11 7.73
N ILE A 114 2.64 -4.79 8.43
CA ILE A 114 2.31 -4.46 9.82
C ILE A 114 3.51 -4.67 10.74
N GLN A 115 4.25 -5.77 10.57
CA GLN A 115 5.38 -6.11 11.43
C GLN A 115 6.62 -5.26 11.20
N GLU A 116 6.84 -4.76 9.98
CA GLU A 116 7.97 -3.87 9.68
C GLU A 116 7.68 -2.41 10.06
N ARG A 117 6.40 -2.01 10.14
CA ARG A 117 6.02 -0.66 10.54
C ARG A 117 6.53 -0.33 11.94
N GLY A 118 7.20 0.81 12.06
CA GLY A 118 7.73 1.30 13.35
C GLY A 118 8.91 0.54 13.91
N ARG A 119 9.47 -0.45 13.19
CA ARG A 119 10.69 -1.15 13.61
C ARG A 119 11.92 -0.27 13.48
N ASN A 120 12.91 -0.54 14.32
CA ASN A 120 14.22 0.08 14.24
C ASN A 120 15.23 -0.86 13.55
N PRO A 121 16.09 -0.34 12.64
CA PRO A 121 16.09 1.02 12.11
C PRO A 121 14.81 1.34 11.30
N ASN A 122 14.24 2.55 11.49
CA ASN A 122 12.98 2.93 10.87
C ASN A 122 13.16 3.20 9.38
N TYR A 123 12.43 2.46 8.54
CA TYR A 123 12.56 2.57 7.09
C TYR A 123 12.13 3.94 6.55
N LEU A 124 10.98 4.48 7.00
CA LEU A 124 10.49 5.78 6.50
C LEU A 124 11.42 6.91 6.88
N GLN A 125 11.95 6.89 8.10
CA GLN A 125 12.95 7.87 8.53
C GLN A 125 14.24 7.79 7.71
N ALA A 126 14.73 6.59 7.43
CA ALA A 126 15.91 6.39 6.59
C ALA A 126 15.67 6.84 5.15
N GLU A 127 14.48 6.59 4.60
CA GLU A 127 14.10 7.01 3.25
C GLU A 127 14.08 8.54 3.14
N ILE A 128 13.48 9.25 4.10
CA ILE A 128 13.45 10.73 4.14
C ILE A 128 14.86 11.29 4.28
N ALA A 129 15.64 10.77 5.22
CA ALA A 129 17.02 11.22 5.44
C ALA A 129 17.90 11.01 4.20
N GLY A 130 17.74 9.91 3.49
CA GLY A 130 18.47 9.61 2.26
C GLY A 130 18.09 10.51 1.08
N ARG A 131 16.86 11.03 1.05
CA ARG A 131 16.36 11.93 0.02
C ARG A 131 16.70 13.40 0.32
N GLY A 132 16.71 13.79 1.58
CA GLY A 132 17.09 15.11 2.07
C GLY A 132 16.01 16.21 1.95
N HIS A 133 14.97 16.02 1.13
CA HIS A 133 13.86 16.96 0.96
C HIS A 133 12.58 16.22 0.53
N PRO A 134 11.38 16.79 0.79
CA PRO A 134 10.13 16.31 0.23
C PRO A 134 10.13 16.36 -1.30
N GLU A 135 9.49 15.38 -1.94
CA GLU A 135 9.40 15.32 -3.40
C GLU A 135 8.05 15.83 -3.93
N PHE A 136 6.95 15.51 -3.24
CA PHE A 136 5.59 15.82 -3.68
C PHE A 136 4.86 16.79 -2.76
N PHE A 137 5.12 16.74 -1.46
CA PHE A 137 4.37 17.48 -0.45
C PHE A 137 5.32 18.28 0.44
N PRO A 138 5.44 19.61 0.24
CA PRO A 138 6.34 20.48 1.03
C PRO A 138 6.12 20.38 2.54
N GLU A 139 4.90 20.09 2.99
CA GLU A 139 4.56 19.90 4.40
C GLU A 139 5.32 18.74 5.06
N PHE A 140 5.83 17.78 4.29
CA PHE A 140 6.65 16.67 4.78
C PHE A 140 8.11 17.08 5.09
N GLU A 141 8.48 18.34 4.95
CA GLU A 141 9.77 18.84 5.43
C GLU A 141 9.94 18.64 6.94
N ARG A 142 8.84 18.64 7.68
CA ARG A 142 8.76 18.35 9.11
C ARG A 142 7.98 17.07 9.37
N TYR A 143 8.31 16.01 8.65
CA TYR A 143 7.61 14.75 8.75
C TYR A 143 7.76 14.13 10.14
N ASP A 144 6.62 13.85 10.76
CA ASP A 144 6.52 13.11 12.00
C ASP A 144 6.16 11.66 11.74
N LEU A 145 6.88 10.73 12.36
CA LEU A 145 6.60 9.30 12.26
C LEU A 145 5.23 8.92 12.84
N GLU A 146 4.69 9.69 13.77
CA GLU A 146 3.34 9.51 14.30
C GLU A 146 2.28 9.71 13.21
N TYR A 147 2.50 10.64 12.27
CA TYR A 147 1.61 10.86 11.13
C TYR A 147 1.31 9.57 10.36
N SER A 148 2.31 8.72 10.17
CA SER A 148 2.18 7.42 9.51
C SER A 148 2.06 6.24 10.48
N GLN A 149 1.82 6.49 11.78
CA GLN A 149 1.78 5.46 12.81
C GLN A 149 3.04 4.57 12.82
N ALA A 150 4.19 5.16 12.54
CA ALA A 150 5.47 4.48 12.37
C ALA A 150 6.51 4.84 13.44
N HIS A 151 6.14 5.56 14.49
CA HIS A 151 7.02 5.96 15.60
C HIS A 151 7.41 4.77 16.48
N LYS A 152 6.53 3.77 16.62
CA LYS A 152 6.77 2.47 17.30
C LYS A 152 5.94 1.37 16.61
N PRO A 153 6.29 0.08 16.81
CA PRO A 153 5.50 -1.02 16.24
C PRO A 153 4.01 -0.92 16.62
N PRO A 154 3.06 -1.20 15.70
CA PRO A 154 1.63 -1.09 15.98
C PRO A 154 1.15 -1.88 17.20
N VAL A 155 1.78 -3.04 17.47
CA VAL A 155 1.46 -3.87 18.65
C VAL A 155 1.89 -3.27 19.99
N GLU A 156 2.73 -2.22 19.96
CA GLU A 156 3.23 -1.49 21.12
C GLU A 156 2.58 -0.11 21.29
N GLN A 157 1.62 0.21 20.41
CA GLN A 157 0.91 1.50 20.46
C GLN A 157 -0.30 1.39 21.38
N ASP A 158 -0.36 2.28 22.37
CA ASP A 158 -1.45 2.33 23.36
C ASP A 158 -2.51 3.36 22.99
N GLU A 159 -2.17 4.28 22.07
CA GLU A 159 -3.04 5.36 21.62
C GLU A 159 -3.15 5.36 20.10
N ALA A 160 -4.31 5.76 19.59
CA ALA A 160 -4.51 6.00 18.17
C ALA A 160 -3.86 7.35 17.79
N VAL A 161 -2.83 7.31 16.96
CA VAL A 161 -2.14 8.49 16.43
C VAL A 161 -2.17 8.49 14.92
N GLY A 162 -1.81 9.62 14.32
CA GLY A 162 -1.56 9.74 12.90
C GLY A 162 -2.74 10.15 12.05
N HIS A 163 -2.52 10.15 10.74
CA HIS A 163 -3.50 10.56 9.75
C HIS A 163 -4.54 9.45 9.53
N ALA A 164 -5.76 9.67 10.03
CA ALA A 164 -6.80 8.65 10.12
C ALA A 164 -7.94 8.81 9.10
N ALA A 165 -7.80 9.66 8.08
CA ALA A 165 -8.90 10.02 7.19
C ALA A 165 -9.60 8.81 6.56
N VAL A 166 -8.84 7.84 6.05
CA VAL A 166 -9.40 6.63 5.42
C VAL A 166 -9.78 5.58 6.46
N SER A 167 -8.97 5.39 7.49
CA SER A 167 -9.26 4.45 8.58
C SER A 167 -10.57 4.79 9.29
N TYR A 168 -10.85 6.08 9.51
CA TYR A 168 -12.11 6.54 10.09
C TYR A 168 -13.31 6.21 9.18
N THR A 169 -13.19 6.42 7.88
CA THR A 169 -14.25 6.09 6.92
C THR A 169 -14.54 4.59 6.91
N HIS A 170 -13.52 3.73 6.95
CA HIS A 170 -13.69 2.28 6.99
C HIS A 170 -14.30 1.78 8.31
N LEU A 171 -14.03 2.44 9.43
CA LEU A 171 -14.60 2.06 10.72
C LEU A 171 -16.06 2.51 10.87
N THR A 172 -16.47 3.60 10.21
CA THR A 172 -17.80 4.16 10.35
C THR A 172 -18.81 3.58 9.35
N LEU A 173 -18.36 3.12 8.18
CA LEU A 173 -19.26 2.53 7.18
C LEU A 173 -20.06 1.32 7.67
N PRO A 174 -19.54 0.38 8.48
CA PRO A 174 -20.32 -0.74 9.01
C PRO A 174 -21.36 -0.34 10.05
N THR A 175 -21.27 0.85 10.63
CA THR A 175 -22.21 1.35 11.65
C THR A 175 -23.40 2.11 11.04
N ILE A 176 -23.36 2.36 9.73
CA ILE A 176 -24.41 3.10 9.01
C ILE A 176 -25.33 2.15 8.20
N LEU A 177 -24.92 0.88 8.03
CA LEU A 177 -25.68 -0.18 7.39
C LEU A 177 -26.28 -1.14 8.41
#